data_848dcbd55efa3ba970133f39347cb24d
#
_entry.id   848dcbd55efa3ba970133f39347cb24d
#
_cell.length_a   1.000
_cell.length_b   1.000
_cell.length_c   1.000
_cell.angle_alpha   90.00
_cell.angle_beta   90.00
_cell.angle_gamma   90.00
#
_symmetry.space_group_name_H-M   'P 1'
#
loop_
_entity.id
_entity.type
_entity.pdbx_description
1 polymer ?
#
loop_
_entity_poly.entity_id
_entity_poly.type
_entity_poly.pdbx_seq_one_letter_code
_entity_poly.pdbx_strand_id
1 'polypeptide(L)'
;TSYFVDTLTDQVLDDVINELGYTETQAFNALYGGGLTIYSSQNANLQHICDEEVNNLDNYNGQVEYSFSYRLSIQKADGTLQNYSEQTMLTYYREKTGNNSYNINFSSKEDAQAAIDQYKADIMEEGDTIRGSGESVTFTIQPQASLTLMDQATGEVKALVGGRGDKTANKTLNRASDTTRQPGSTFKILAAYAPA
;
A
#
# COMPACT_ATOMS: atom_id res chain seq x y z
N THR A 1 -4.41 13.27 -0.07
CA THR A 1 -5.10 12.61 -1.19
C THR A 1 -5.72 11.30 -0.74
N SER A 2 -6.85 10.92 -1.34
CA SER A 2 -7.53 9.64 -1.10
C SER A 2 -7.22 8.65 -2.23
N TYR A 3 -7.50 7.38 -2.02
CA TYR A 3 -7.41 6.37 -3.08
C TYR A 3 -8.35 6.66 -4.23
N PHE A 4 -9.53 7.21 -3.93
CA PHE A 4 -10.47 7.65 -4.96
C PHE A 4 -9.87 8.72 -5.88
N VAL A 5 -9.24 9.74 -5.30
CA VAL A 5 -8.60 10.84 -6.06
C VAL A 5 -7.43 10.33 -6.89
N ASP A 6 -6.61 9.41 -6.36
CA ASP A 6 -5.50 8.82 -7.14
C ASP A 6 -6.04 8.06 -8.37
N THR A 7 -7.05 7.19 -8.17
CA THR A 7 -7.68 6.44 -9.28
C THR A 7 -8.32 7.37 -10.30
N LEU A 8 -9.05 8.39 -9.84
CA LEU A 8 -9.66 9.40 -10.73
C LEU A 8 -8.60 10.17 -11.52
N THR A 9 -7.48 10.50 -10.88
CA THR A 9 -6.36 11.19 -11.54
C THR A 9 -5.79 10.36 -12.69
N ASP A 10 -5.56 9.07 -12.45
CA ASP A 10 -5.05 8.16 -13.47
C ASP A 10 -6.05 7.99 -14.61
N GLN A 11 -7.35 7.81 -14.30
CA GLN A 11 -8.41 7.75 -15.31
C GLN A 11 -8.48 9.01 -16.18
N VAL A 12 -8.44 10.20 -15.57
CA VAL A 12 -8.47 11.46 -16.31
C VAL A 12 -7.25 11.62 -17.21
N LEU A 13 -6.07 11.22 -16.76
CA LEU A 13 -4.86 11.23 -17.59
C LEU A 13 -5.01 10.30 -18.79
N ASP A 14 -5.49 9.08 -18.56
CA ASP A 14 -5.73 8.10 -19.62
C ASP A 14 -6.78 8.59 -20.64
N ASP A 15 -7.89 9.14 -20.17
CA ASP A 15 -8.95 9.69 -21.03
C ASP A 15 -8.44 10.85 -21.89
N VAL A 16 -7.67 11.77 -21.29
CA VAL A 16 -7.10 12.93 -22.01
C VAL A 16 -6.08 12.48 -23.07
N ILE A 17 -5.30 11.44 -22.79
CA ILE A 17 -4.34 10.88 -23.75
C ILE A 17 -5.08 10.13 -24.84
N ASN A 18 -5.98 9.21 -24.50
CA ASN A 18 -6.58 8.28 -25.45
C ASN A 18 -7.73 8.89 -26.26
N GLU A 19 -8.55 9.76 -25.65
CA GLU A 19 -9.73 10.37 -26.30
C GLU A 19 -9.41 11.71 -26.96
N LEU A 20 -8.52 12.53 -26.34
CA LEU A 20 -8.16 13.85 -26.86
C LEU A 20 -6.84 13.86 -27.64
N GLY A 21 -6.11 12.76 -27.63
CA GLY A 21 -4.84 12.61 -28.36
C GLY A 21 -3.67 13.44 -27.80
N TYR A 22 -3.73 13.78 -26.53
CA TYR A 22 -2.66 14.52 -25.85
C TYR A 22 -1.45 13.62 -25.63
N THR A 23 -0.26 14.21 -25.68
CA THR A 23 0.93 13.52 -25.15
C THR A 23 0.86 13.47 -23.61
N GLU A 24 1.59 12.55 -22.98
CA GLU A 24 1.67 12.45 -21.51
C GLU A 24 2.00 13.80 -20.85
N THR A 25 2.96 14.54 -21.42
CA THR A 25 3.33 15.87 -20.89
C THR A 25 2.20 16.88 -21.03
N GLN A 26 1.44 16.85 -22.13
CA GLN A 26 0.30 17.74 -22.33
C GLN A 26 -0.85 17.39 -21.37
N ALA A 27 -1.14 16.11 -21.19
CA ALA A 27 -2.15 15.61 -20.26
C ALA A 27 -1.82 16.01 -18.82
N PHE A 28 -0.56 15.83 -18.40
CA PHE A 28 -0.09 16.26 -17.09
C PHE A 28 -0.25 17.77 -16.88
N ASN A 29 0.16 18.58 -17.85
CA ASN A 29 0.02 20.03 -17.79
C ASN A 29 -1.44 20.47 -17.78
N ALA A 30 -2.32 19.80 -18.54
CA ALA A 30 -3.75 20.09 -18.54
C ALA A 30 -4.37 19.79 -17.17
N LEU A 31 -4.02 18.65 -16.55
CA LEU A 31 -4.54 18.24 -15.25
C LEU A 31 -4.09 19.16 -14.12
N TYR A 32 -2.80 19.48 -14.05
CA TYR A 32 -2.21 20.20 -12.92
C TYR A 32 -2.03 21.71 -13.13
N GLY A 33 -2.07 22.20 -14.35
CA GLY A 33 -1.88 23.60 -14.68
C GLY A 33 -2.95 24.22 -15.59
N GLY A 34 -3.81 23.41 -16.17
CA GLY A 34 -4.74 23.83 -17.22
C GLY A 34 -6.11 24.34 -16.77
N GLY A 35 -6.41 24.33 -15.46
CA GLY A 35 -7.69 24.82 -14.94
C GLY A 35 -8.88 23.91 -15.24
N LEU A 36 -8.67 22.60 -15.38
CA LEU A 36 -9.74 21.62 -15.57
C LEU A 36 -10.66 21.56 -14.35
N THR A 37 -11.96 21.46 -14.59
CA THR A 37 -12.96 21.12 -13.57
C THR A 37 -13.39 19.68 -13.80
N ILE A 38 -13.14 18.81 -12.82
CA ILE A 38 -13.43 17.38 -12.90
C ILE A 38 -14.68 17.09 -12.05
N TYR A 39 -15.73 16.59 -12.66
CA TYR A 39 -16.92 16.10 -11.99
C TYR A 39 -16.79 14.60 -11.77
N SER A 40 -16.92 14.16 -10.53
CA SER A 40 -16.79 12.74 -10.16
C SER A 40 -18.07 12.23 -9.51
N SER A 41 -18.22 10.92 -9.47
CA SER A 41 -19.32 10.22 -8.80
C SER A 41 -19.14 10.11 -7.29
N GLN A 42 -17.98 10.55 -6.74
CA GLN A 42 -17.68 10.44 -5.32
C GLN A 42 -18.73 11.13 -4.45
N ASN A 43 -19.18 10.43 -3.41
CA ASN A 43 -19.97 11.00 -2.34
C ASN A 43 -19.10 11.15 -1.09
N ALA A 44 -18.82 12.39 -0.69
CA ALA A 44 -17.90 12.68 0.40
C ALA A 44 -18.34 12.07 1.75
N ASN A 45 -19.66 12.03 2.03
CA ASN A 45 -20.16 11.44 3.26
C ASN A 45 -20.00 9.92 3.26
N LEU A 46 -20.30 9.25 2.14
CA LEU A 46 -20.12 7.82 2.01
C LEU A 46 -18.64 7.44 2.02
N GLN A 47 -17.76 8.25 1.41
CA GLN A 47 -16.33 8.06 1.49
C GLN A 47 -15.83 8.10 2.93
N HIS A 48 -16.25 9.11 3.70
CA HIS A 48 -15.88 9.25 5.11
C HIS A 48 -16.32 8.04 5.94
N ILE A 49 -17.58 7.61 5.79
CA ILE A 49 -18.08 6.41 6.48
C ILE A 49 -17.26 5.17 6.11
N CYS A 50 -16.95 4.98 4.81
CA CYS A 50 -16.15 3.83 4.37
C CYS A 50 -14.72 3.88 4.91
N ASP A 51 -14.10 5.07 4.99
CA ASP A 51 -12.77 5.26 5.57
C ASP A 51 -12.77 4.95 7.08
N GLU A 52 -13.79 5.37 7.81
CA GLU A 52 -13.96 5.07 9.24
C GLU A 52 -14.15 3.57 9.47
N GLU A 53 -15.06 2.91 8.73
CA GLU A 53 -15.36 1.49 8.92
C GLU A 53 -14.18 0.58 8.55
N VAL A 54 -13.43 0.90 7.49
CA VAL A 54 -12.21 0.14 7.13
C VAL A 54 -11.13 0.28 8.18
N ASN A 55 -11.09 1.38 8.93
CA ASN A 55 -10.11 1.61 9.98
C ASN A 55 -10.60 1.23 11.39
N ASN A 56 -11.88 0.93 11.56
CA ASN A 56 -12.46 0.57 12.85
C ASN A 56 -11.91 -0.79 13.33
N LEU A 57 -11.23 -0.79 14.48
CA LEU A 57 -10.60 -1.98 15.07
C LEU A 57 -11.60 -3.08 15.42
N ASP A 58 -12.83 -2.72 15.77
CA ASP A 58 -13.87 -3.68 16.15
C ASP A 58 -14.25 -4.61 14.99
N ASN A 59 -14.09 -4.13 13.75
CA ASN A 59 -14.31 -4.93 12.56
C ASN A 59 -13.25 -6.04 12.33
N TYR A 60 -12.16 -6.03 13.12
CA TYR A 60 -11.03 -6.97 13.03
C TYR A 60 -10.82 -7.80 14.31
N ASN A 61 -11.86 -7.94 15.14
CA ASN A 61 -11.79 -8.64 16.44
C ASN A 61 -10.70 -8.11 17.39
N GLY A 62 -10.37 -6.82 17.30
CA GLY A 62 -9.33 -6.18 18.09
C GLY A 62 -7.90 -6.63 17.79
N GLN A 63 -7.70 -7.46 16.78
CA GLN A 63 -6.36 -7.91 16.37
C GLN A 63 -5.69 -6.86 15.51
N VAL A 64 -4.53 -6.42 15.96
CA VAL A 64 -3.66 -5.49 15.24
C VAL A 64 -2.25 -6.05 15.26
N GLU A 65 -1.68 -6.23 14.07
CA GLU A 65 -0.27 -6.51 13.88
C GLU A 65 0.30 -5.47 12.91
N TYR A 66 1.60 -5.29 12.95
CA TYR A 66 2.33 -4.44 12.01
C TYR A 66 3.35 -5.28 11.26
N SER A 67 3.22 -5.31 9.94
CA SER A 67 4.30 -5.67 9.03
C SER A 67 5.05 -4.41 8.63
N PHE A 68 6.20 -4.57 8.00
CA PHE A 68 6.96 -3.43 7.49
C PHE A 68 7.67 -3.78 6.19
N SER A 69 7.99 -2.76 5.43
CA SER A 69 8.98 -2.79 4.36
C SER A 69 10.23 -2.10 4.87
N TYR A 70 11.38 -2.74 4.69
CA TYR A 70 12.68 -2.25 5.17
C TYR A 70 13.69 -2.24 4.04
N ARG A 71 14.43 -1.16 3.97
CA ARG A 71 15.57 -1.03 3.07
C ARG A 71 16.73 -0.41 3.82
N LEU A 72 17.89 -1.05 3.74
CA LEU A 72 19.14 -0.57 4.32
C LEU A 72 20.29 -0.80 3.33
N SER A 73 21.08 0.24 3.07
CA SER A 73 22.29 0.17 2.26
C SER A 73 23.51 0.52 3.13
N ILE A 74 24.37 -0.45 3.33
CA ILE A 74 25.60 -0.33 4.13
C ILE A 74 26.81 -0.31 3.19
N GLN A 75 27.65 0.69 3.34
CA GLN A 75 29.00 0.67 2.78
C GLN A 75 29.94 0.02 3.80
N LYS A 76 30.49 -1.12 3.44
CA LYS A 76 31.45 -1.86 4.25
C LYS A 76 32.81 -1.13 4.33
N ALA A 77 33.61 -1.46 5.33
CA ALA A 77 34.94 -0.87 5.54
C ALA A 77 35.89 -1.04 4.33
N ASP A 78 35.69 -2.11 3.53
CA ASP A 78 36.43 -2.37 2.28
C ASP A 78 35.90 -1.57 1.07
N GLY A 79 34.86 -0.73 1.25
CA GLY A 79 34.23 0.07 0.22
C GLY A 79 33.12 -0.64 -0.56
N THR A 80 32.84 -1.92 -0.30
CA THR A 80 31.75 -2.65 -0.94
C THR A 80 30.39 -2.16 -0.45
N LEU A 81 29.35 -2.21 -1.32
CA LEU A 81 27.98 -1.84 -0.96
C LEU A 81 27.14 -3.11 -0.77
N GLN A 82 26.49 -3.22 0.38
CA GLN A 82 25.57 -4.30 0.69
C GLN A 82 24.17 -3.74 0.97
N ASN A 83 23.14 -4.40 0.40
CA ASN A 83 21.75 -4.02 0.55
C ASN A 83 20.98 -5.09 1.34
N TYR A 84 20.16 -4.61 2.26
CA TYR A 84 19.36 -5.43 3.15
C TYR A 84 17.89 -5.01 3.07
N SER A 85 17.00 -5.96 3.33
CA SER A 85 15.55 -5.76 3.30
C SER A 85 14.88 -6.53 4.43
N GLU A 86 13.56 -6.38 4.57
CA GLU A 86 12.77 -7.22 5.49
C GLU A 86 12.94 -8.73 5.20
N GLN A 87 13.17 -9.12 3.93
CA GLN A 87 13.39 -10.52 3.57
C GLN A 87 14.75 -11.04 4.07
N THR A 88 15.80 -10.23 3.96
CA THR A 88 17.11 -10.60 4.50
C THR A 88 17.08 -10.67 6.02
N MET A 89 16.36 -9.76 6.68
CA MET A 89 16.12 -9.80 8.12
C MET A 89 15.34 -11.05 8.54
N LEU A 90 14.28 -11.43 7.80
CA LEU A 90 13.51 -12.64 8.06
C LEU A 90 14.38 -13.90 7.97
N THR A 91 15.21 -14.00 6.91
CA THR A 91 16.14 -15.11 6.72
C THR A 91 17.16 -15.18 7.88
N TYR A 92 17.76 -14.05 8.21
CA TYR A 92 18.72 -13.95 9.34
C TYR A 92 18.12 -14.46 10.65
N TYR A 93 16.92 -14.04 11.04
CA TYR A 93 16.30 -14.48 12.28
C TYR A 93 15.87 -15.95 12.24
N ARG A 94 15.43 -16.47 11.10
CA ARG A 94 15.15 -17.90 10.93
C ARG A 94 16.39 -18.76 11.15
N GLU A 95 17.50 -18.36 10.57
CA GLU A 95 18.80 -19.03 10.76
C GLU A 95 19.30 -18.91 12.20
N LYS A 96 19.29 -17.70 12.77
CA LYS A 96 19.78 -17.41 14.12
C LYS A 96 18.98 -18.17 15.20
N THR A 97 17.66 -18.31 15.01
CA THR A 97 16.78 -18.97 15.99
C THR A 97 16.54 -20.45 15.69
N GLY A 98 16.88 -20.95 14.51
CA GLY A 98 16.51 -22.28 14.03
C GLY A 98 15.01 -22.47 13.81
N ASN A 99 14.22 -21.38 13.79
CA ASN A 99 12.75 -21.41 13.67
C ASN A 99 12.31 -20.99 12.26
N ASN A 100 12.02 -21.96 11.40
CA ASN A 100 11.54 -21.70 10.04
C ASN A 100 10.15 -21.03 9.98
N SER A 101 9.40 -21.05 11.08
CA SER A 101 8.09 -20.40 11.19
C SER A 101 8.20 -18.97 11.74
N TYR A 102 9.41 -18.48 12.03
CA TYR A 102 9.60 -17.10 12.45
C TYR A 102 9.01 -16.13 11.41
N ASN A 103 8.25 -15.16 11.88
CA ASN A 103 7.67 -14.10 11.05
C ASN A 103 8.11 -12.71 11.58
N ILE A 104 7.89 -11.69 10.79
CA ILE A 104 8.24 -10.29 11.09
C ILE A 104 7.00 -9.41 11.22
N ASN A 105 5.90 -9.98 11.73
CA ASN A 105 4.74 -9.21 12.18
C ASN A 105 4.87 -8.96 13.68
N PHE A 106 4.55 -7.76 14.11
CA PHE A 106 4.73 -7.29 15.49
C PHE A 106 3.43 -6.69 16.02
N SER A 107 3.25 -6.76 17.33
CA SER A 107 2.08 -6.20 18.00
C SER A 107 2.06 -4.67 18.05
N SER A 108 3.22 -4.03 17.87
CA SER A 108 3.36 -2.58 17.81
C SER A 108 4.42 -2.14 16.81
N LYS A 109 4.38 -0.87 16.40
CA LYS A 109 5.43 -0.26 15.58
C LYS A 109 6.74 -0.17 16.34
N GLU A 110 6.66 0.05 17.64
CA GLU A 110 7.78 0.15 18.57
C GLU A 110 8.55 -1.18 18.65
N ASP A 111 7.83 -2.31 18.78
CA ASP A 111 8.45 -3.64 18.79
C ASP A 111 9.09 -3.97 17.43
N ALA A 112 8.43 -3.60 16.33
CA ALA A 112 8.98 -3.78 15.00
C ALA A 112 10.26 -2.95 14.80
N GLN A 113 10.27 -1.68 15.24
CA GLN A 113 11.44 -0.82 15.16
C GLN A 113 12.59 -1.35 16.02
N ALA A 114 12.31 -1.80 17.24
CA ALA A 114 13.32 -2.39 18.11
C ALA A 114 13.97 -3.64 17.48
N ALA A 115 13.18 -4.48 16.81
CA ALA A 115 13.69 -5.65 16.08
C ALA A 115 14.57 -5.25 14.88
N ILE A 116 14.20 -4.19 14.16
CA ILE A 116 14.99 -3.64 13.05
C ILE A 116 16.31 -3.08 13.57
N ASP A 117 16.27 -2.31 14.67
CA ASP A 117 17.47 -1.72 15.26
C ASP A 117 18.42 -2.80 15.78
N GLN A 118 17.89 -3.87 16.37
CA GLN A 118 18.69 -5.03 16.79
C GLN A 118 19.31 -5.76 15.59
N TYR A 119 18.53 -5.99 14.53
CA TYR A 119 19.05 -6.59 13.30
C TYR A 119 20.18 -5.75 12.70
N LYS A 120 20.00 -4.43 12.63
CA LYS A 120 21.02 -3.51 12.14
C LYS A 120 22.30 -3.59 12.99
N ALA A 121 22.16 -3.62 14.31
CA ALA A 121 23.29 -3.77 15.21
C ALA A 121 24.03 -5.11 15.03
N ASP A 122 23.29 -6.18 14.75
CA ASP A 122 23.84 -7.53 14.56
C ASP A 122 24.63 -7.67 13.23
N ILE A 123 24.27 -6.92 12.19
CA ILE A 123 24.89 -7.03 10.85
C ILE A 123 25.96 -5.98 10.55
N MET A 124 26.00 -4.88 11.31
CA MET A 124 27.00 -3.83 11.15
C MET A 124 28.30 -4.20 11.90
N GLU A 125 29.42 -4.00 11.22
CA GLU A 125 30.78 -4.24 11.75
C GLU A 125 31.52 -2.91 11.93
N GLU A 126 32.65 -2.95 12.60
CA GLU A 126 33.49 -1.76 12.80
C GLU A 126 33.98 -1.20 11.45
N GLY A 127 33.74 0.10 11.24
CA GLY A 127 34.08 0.80 9.99
C GLY A 127 32.96 0.82 8.94
N ASP A 128 31.85 0.11 9.16
CA ASP A 128 30.67 0.17 8.30
C ASP A 128 29.94 1.50 8.45
N THR A 129 29.39 2.00 7.35
CA THR A 129 28.61 3.26 7.34
C THR A 129 27.31 3.10 6.56
N ILE A 130 26.23 3.72 7.05
CA ILE A 130 24.96 3.82 6.31
C ILE A 130 25.12 4.91 5.26
N ARG A 131 24.86 4.58 3.99
CA ARG A 131 25.08 5.50 2.87
C ARG A 131 23.92 6.49 2.70
N GLY A 132 24.13 7.77 3.02
CA GLY A 132 23.17 8.86 2.77
C GLY A 132 21.76 8.56 3.29
N SER A 133 20.74 8.60 2.42
CA SER A 133 19.36 8.18 2.72
C SER A 133 19.16 6.66 2.55
N GLY A 134 20.19 5.88 2.86
CA GLY A 134 20.23 4.42 2.62
C GLY A 134 19.38 3.58 3.58
N GLU A 135 18.69 4.17 4.55
CA GLU A 135 17.76 3.47 5.43
C GLU A 135 16.34 4.02 5.28
N SER A 136 15.38 3.14 5.11
CA SER A 136 13.96 3.49 5.14
C SER A 136 13.12 2.35 5.70
N VAL A 137 12.12 2.71 6.51
CA VAL A 137 11.12 1.81 7.10
C VAL A 137 9.74 2.35 6.80
N THR A 138 8.84 1.47 6.38
CA THR A 138 7.41 1.80 6.22
C THR A 138 6.59 0.72 6.90
N PHE A 139 5.87 1.10 7.95
CA PHE A 139 4.99 0.18 8.69
C PHE A 139 3.62 0.09 8.02
N THR A 140 3.07 -1.13 7.99
CA THR A 140 1.74 -1.41 7.46
C THR A 140 0.94 -2.19 8.49
N ILE A 141 -0.20 -1.63 8.90
CA ILE A 141 -1.13 -2.31 9.81
C ILE A 141 -1.73 -3.55 9.14
N GLN A 142 -1.90 -4.64 9.91
CA GLN A 142 -2.50 -5.90 9.46
C GLN A 142 -3.68 -6.28 10.37
N PRO A 143 -4.68 -7.03 9.85
CA PRO A 143 -4.85 -7.35 8.43
C PRO A 143 -5.18 -6.13 7.59
N GLN A 144 -4.88 -6.18 6.30
CA GLN A 144 -5.29 -5.17 5.33
C GLN A 144 -6.68 -5.46 4.79
N ALA A 145 -7.41 -4.39 4.47
CA ALA A 145 -8.72 -4.45 3.83
C ALA A 145 -8.84 -3.34 2.77
N SER A 146 -9.71 -3.57 1.80
CA SER A 146 -10.12 -2.57 0.82
C SER A 146 -11.62 -2.65 0.60
N LEU A 147 -12.23 -1.53 0.16
CA LEU A 147 -13.66 -1.44 -0.05
C LEU A 147 -13.95 -0.58 -1.27
N THR A 148 -14.90 -1.04 -2.09
CA THR A 148 -15.49 -0.26 -3.17
C THR A 148 -16.99 -0.22 -2.96
N LEU A 149 -17.56 0.98 -2.85
CA LEU A 149 -19.01 1.20 -2.74
C LEU A 149 -19.53 1.72 -4.07
N MET A 150 -20.43 0.96 -4.68
CA MET A 150 -21.02 1.26 -5.99
C MET A 150 -22.53 1.40 -5.89
N ASP A 151 -23.08 2.39 -6.60
CA ASP A 151 -24.51 2.47 -6.85
C ASP A 151 -24.91 1.44 -7.90
N GLN A 152 -25.73 0.47 -7.50
CA GLN A 152 -26.13 -0.65 -8.37
C GLN A 152 -26.99 -0.22 -9.56
N ALA A 153 -27.70 0.91 -9.47
CA ALA A 153 -28.60 1.38 -10.52
C ALA A 153 -27.83 2.10 -11.63
N THR A 154 -26.75 2.79 -11.28
CA THR A 154 -25.98 3.63 -12.21
C THR A 154 -24.63 3.06 -12.55
N GLY A 155 -24.09 2.15 -11.71
CA GLY A 155 -22.72 1.65 -11.81
C GLY A 155 -21.65 2.62 -11.31
N GLU A 156 -22.06 3.76 -10.77
CA GLU A 156 -21.14 4.78 -10.28
C GLU A 156 -20.47 4.37 -8.97
N VAL A 157 -19.15 4.47 -8.89
CA VAL A 157 -18.40 4.28 -7.63
C VAL A 157 -18.54 5.52 -6.75
N LYS A 158 -19.17 5.36 -5.60
CA LYS A 158 -19.46 6.44 -4.65
C LYS A 158 -18.37 6.61 -3.58
N ALA A 159 -17.64 5.52 -3.26
CA ALA A 159 -16.51 5.53 -2.34
C ALA A 159 -15.51 4.45 -2.70
N LEU A 160 -14.24 4.70 -2.43
CA LEU A 160 -13.14 3.77 -2.69
C LEU A 160 -12.09 3.88 -1.58
N VAL A 161 -11.85 2.77 -0.88
CA VAL A 161 -10.81 2.66 0.15
C VAL A 161 -9.84 1.56 -0.27
N GLY A 162 -8.62 1.93 -0.61
CA GLY A 162 -7.61 1.01 -1.16
C GLY A 162 -6.74 0.32 -0.12
N GLY A 163 -6.90 0.65 1.16
CA GLY A 163 -6.11 0.06 2.23
C GLY A 163 -6.49 0.57 3.60
N ARG A 164 -6.11 -0.17 4.62
CA ARG A 164 -6.26 0.18 6.04
C ARG A 164 -5.04 0.94 6.52
N GLY A 165 -5.23 1.89 7.43
CA GLY A 165 -4.20 2.79 7.95
C GLY A 165 -4.14 4.12 7.19
N ASP A 166 -3.25 5.00 7.65
CA ASP A 166 -3.10 6.34 7.06
C ASP A 166 -2.48 6.26 5.66
N LYS A 167 -3.11 6.93 4.72
CA LYS A 167 -2.54 7.14 3.39
C LYS A 167 -1.56 8.32 3.44
N THR A 168 -0.29 8.02 3.54
CA THR A 168 0.79 9.01 3.76
C THR A 168 1.38 9.60 2.49
N ALA A 169 1.11 8.99 1.32
CA ALA A 169 1.63 9.44 0.03
C ALA A 169 0.62 9.23 -1.10
N ASN A 170 0.80 9.95 -2.21
CA ASN A 170 0.03 9.74 -3.43
C ASN A 170 0.45 8.44 -4.12
N LYS A 171 -0.45 7.83 -4.90
CA LYS A 171 -0.20 6.63 -5.71
C LYS A 171 0.41 5.47 -4.91
N THR A 172 0.00 5.32 -3.65
CA THR A 172 0.28 4.11 -2.88
C THR A 172 -0.62 2.98 -3.34
N LEU A 173 -0.19 1.72 -3.11
CA LEU A 173 -0.89 0.51 -3.52
C LEU A 173 -2.38 0.56 -3.16
N ASN A 174 -3.23 0.57 -4.16
CA ASN A 174 -4.68 0.49 -4.04
C ASN A 174 -5.13 -0.98 -4.13
N ARG A 175 -5.43 -1.59 -3.00
CA ARG A 175 -5.83 -3.01 -2.97
C ARG A 175 -7.22 -3.27 -3.56
N ALA A 176 -8.00 -2.23 -3.81
CA ALA A 176 -9.28 -2.35 -4.46
C ALA A 176 -9.17 -2.50 -5.99
N SER A 177 -8.09 -1.97 -6.60
CA SER A 177 -7.86 -1.98 -8.06
C SER A 177 -6.57 -2.67 -8.49
N ASP A 178 -5.48 -2.58 -7.70
CA ASP A 178 -4.13 -2.95 -8.16
C ASP A 178 -3.72 -4.36 -7.73
N THR A 179 -4.59 -5.07 -7.01
CA THR A 179 -4.29 -6.43 -6.53
C THR A 179 -5.33 -7.44 -6.99
N THR A 180 -4.87 -8.64 -7.31
CA THR A 180 -5.73 -9.79 -7.65
C THR A 180 -5.83 -10.74 -6.46
N ARG A 181 -7.06 -11.22 -6.20
CA ARG A 181 -7.36 -12.23 -5.18
C ARG A 181 -8.30 -13.26 -5.76
N GLN A 182 -8.26 -14.48 -5.22
CA GLN A 182 -9.25 -15.50 -5.58
C GLN A 182 -10.63 -15.05 -5.10
N PRO A 183 -11.62 -14.90 -6.00
CA PRO A 183 -12.94 -14.40 -5.64
C PRO A 183 -13.76 -15.39 -4.83
N GLY A 184 -13.39 -16.67 -4.87
CA GLY A 184 -14.15 -17.74 -4.21
C GLY A 184 -15.61 -17.75 -4.64
N SER A 185 -16.51 -17.99 -3.67
CA SER A 185 -17.95 -18.10 -3.93
C SER A 185 -18.64 -16.81 -4.37
N THR A 186 -18.00 -15.65 -4.21
CA THR A 186 -18.55 -14.38 -4.71
C THR A 186 -18.64 -14.34 -6.23
N PHE A 187 -17.81 -15.12 -6.93
CA PHE A 187 -17.81 -15.22 -8.38
C PHE A 187 -19.03 -15.99 -8.94
N LYS A 188 -19.79 -16.68 -8.08
CA LYS A 188 -21.00 -17.43 -8.51
C LYS A 188 -22.05 -16.54 -9.18
N ILE A 189 -22.14 -15.28 -8.81
CA ILE A 189 -23.05 -14.32 -9.42
C ILE A 189 -22.75 -14.21 -10.93
N LEU A 190 -21.49 -14.06 -11.29
CA LEU A 190 -21.07 -13.93 -12.69
C LEU A 190 -20.98 -15.27 -13.41
N ALA A 191 -20.52 -16.33 -12.75
CA ALA A 191 -20.23 -17.62 -13.39
C ALA A 191 -21.43 -18.58 -13.44
N ALA A 192 -22.41 -18.42 -12.55
CA ALA A 192 -23.55 -19.33 -12.45
C ALA A 192 -24.90 -18.65 -12.62
N TYR A 193 -25.15 -17.52 -11.93
CA TYR A 193 -26.48 -16.90 -11.94
C TYR A 193 -26.72 -15.98 -13.12
N ALA A 194 -25.72 -15.23 -13.57
CA ALA A 194 -25.89 -14.33 -14.71
C ALA A 194 -26.06 -15.05 -16.06
N PRO A 195 -25.45 -16.25 -16.31
CA PRO A 195 -25.68 -17.01 -17.55
C PRO A 195 -26.95 -17.85 -17.54
N ALA A 196 -27.60 -18.06 -16.38
CA ALA A 196 -28.79 -18.90 -16.26
C ALA A 196 -30.09 -18.13 -16.57
#